data_4aedc8ec083ad15637cbc09fcc78f5f1
#
_entry.id   4aedc8ec083ad15637cbc09fcc78f5f1
#
_cell.length_a   1.000
_cell.length_b   1.000
_cell.length_c   1.000
_cell.angle_alpha   90.00
_cell.angle_beta   90.00
_cell.angle_gamma   90.00
#
_symmetry.space_group_name_H-M   'P 1'
#
loop_
_entity.id
_entity.type
_entity.pdbx_description
1 polymer ?
#
loop_
_entity_poly.entity_id
_entity_poly.type
_entity_poly.pdbx_seq_one_letter_code
_entity_poly.pdbx_strand_id
1 'polypeptide(L)'
;MMTNSISRGELWLETLAPNAKRLEGLCPSVQAADGELNGETVRFVTVVPDANNHFPRAAQGEVGLLEGWTLAKVVSETVAADADKAVKRPIVAVIDVPSQAYGRREEAFGIHQALAGAAAAY
;
A
#
# COMPACT_ATOMS: atom_id res chain seq x y z
N MET A 1 7.37 13.19 25.95
CA MET A 1 8.29 12.90 24.82
C MET A 1 7.61 11.94 23.87
N MET A 2 7.38 12.37 22.67
CA MET A 2 6.75 11.51 21.66
C MET A 2 7.80 10.61 21.04
N THR A 3 7.74 9.33 21.33
CA THR A 3 8.48 8.34 20.57
C THR A 3 7.77 8.15 19.25
N ASN A 4 8.40 8.51 18.14
CA ASN A 4 7.93 8.11 16.82
C ASN A 4 8.09 6.60 16.70
N SER A 5 7.04 5.87 17.06
CA SER A 5 7.01 4.44 16.79
C SER A 5 6.78 4.24 15.31
N ILE A 6 7.70 3.56 14.65
CA ILE A 6 7.52 3.12 13.26
C ILE A 6 6.35 2.14 13.24
N SER A 7 5.44 2.30 12.28
CA SER A 7 4.34 1.37 12.11
C SER A 7 4.85 -0.01 11.66
N ARG A 8 4.05 -1.05 11.88
CA ARG A 8 4.43 -2.42 11.48
C ARG A 8 4.67 -2.52 9.98
N GLY A 9 3.82 -1.89 9.18
CA GLY A 9 4.01 -1.88 7.72
C GLY A 9 5.31 -1.21 7.31
N GLU A 10 5.67 -0.09 7.92
CA GLU A 10 6.96 0.57 7.67
C GLU A 10 8.13 -0.30 8.10
N LEU A 11 8.02 -0.97 9.23
CA LEU A 11 9.06 -1.89 9.70
C LEU A 11 9.28 -3.03 8.71
N TRP A 12 8.21 -3.58 8.16
CA TRP A 12 8.29 -4.60 7.12
C TRP A 12 9.02 -4.08 5.88
N LEU A 13 8.68 -2.89 5.40
CA LEU A 13 9.35 -2.30 4.23
C LEU A 13 10.82 -2.04 4.48
N GLU A 14 11.19 -1.52 5.65
CA GLU A 14 12.59 -1.29 6.00
C GLU A 14 13.39 -2.59 6.06
N THR A 15 12.77 -3.67 6.49
CA THR A 15 13.40 -4.99 6.58
C THR A 15 13.56 -5.63 5.20
N LEU A 16 12.51 -5.56 4.36
CA LEU A 16 12.49 -6.20 3.05
C LEU A 16 13.21 -5.40 1.97
N ALA A 17 13.21 -4.09 2.07
CA ALA A 17 13.81 -3.18 1.10
C ALA A 17 14.63 -2.10 1.83
N PRO A 18 15.71 -2.49 2.53
CA PRO A 18 16.51 -1.54 3.32
C PRO A 18 17.12 -0.48 2.41
N ASN A 19 17.04 0.77 2.84
CA ASN A 19 17.57 1.93 2.12
C ASN A 19 16.96 2.15 0.73
N ALA A 20 15.88 1.46 0.38
CA ALA A 20 15.19 1.67 -0.89
C ALA A 20 14.46 3.01 -0.89
N LYS A 21 14.45 3.65 -2.06
CA LYS A 21 13.67 4.86 -2.25
C LYS A 21 12.19 4.52 -2.29
N ARG A 22 11.39 5.23 -1.49
CA ARG A 22 9.94 5.09 -1.51
C ARG A 22 9.37 5.70 -2.80
N LEU A 23 8.31 5.08 -3.33
CA LEU A 23 7.58 5.67 -4.44
C LEU A 23 6.92 6.97 -3.99
N GLU A 24 6.93 7.95 -4.87
CA GLU A 24 6.29 9.24 -4.65
C GLU A 24 4.89 9.28 -5.27
N GLY A 25 4.08 10.25 -4.86
CA GLY A 25 2.74 10.45 -5.42
C GLY A 25 1.66 9.54 -4.88
N LEU A 26 1.98 8.76 -3.84
CA LEU A 26 0.99 7.91 -3.15
C LEU A 26 0.37 8.67 -1.98
N CYS A 27 -0.83 8.26 -1.56
CA CYS A 27 -1.39 8.79 -0.32
C CYS A 27 -0.51 8.34 0.86
N PRO A 28 -0.44 9.12 1.96
CA PRO A 28 0.49 8.83 3.06
C PRO A 28 0.29 7.45 3.71
N SER A 29 -0.91 6.89 3.63
CA SER A 29 -1.23 5.59 4.20
C SER A 29 -0.83 4.40 3.31
N VAL A 30 -0.34 4.63 2.10
CA VAL A 30 0.17 3.58 1.22
C VAL A 30 1.63 3.85 0.94
N GLN A 31 2.47 2.87 1.21
CA GLN A 31 3.91 2.96 0.95
C GLN A 31 4.34 1.84 0.02
N ALA A 32 5.23 2.15 -0.89
CA ALA A 32 5.80 1.17 -1.82
C ALA A 32 7.29 1.45 -2.03
N ALA A 33 8.05 0.40 -2.23
CA ALA A 33 9.49 0.48 -2.48
C ALA A 33 9.95 -0.72 -3.29
N ASP A 34 10.97 -0.53 -4.10
CA ASP A 34 11.61 -1.63 -4.82
C ASP A 34 12.79 -2.17 -4.00
N GLY A 35 12.81 -3.47 -3.82
CA GLY A 35 13.90 -4.18 -3.17
C GLY A 35 14.31 -5.39 -3.98
N GLU A 36 15.22 -6.19 -3.45
CA GLU A 36 15.67 -7.42 -4.10
C GLU A 36 15.27 -8.64 -3.28
N LEU A 37 14.81 -9.67 -3.97
CA LEU A 37 14.51 -10.96 -3.39
C LEU A 37 15.08 -12.03 -4.31
N ASN A 38 16.01 -12.82 -3.80
CA ASN A 38 16.72 -13.86 -4.58
C ASN A 38 17.34 -13.33 -5.88
N GLY A 39 17.87 -12.10 -5.85
CA GLY A 39 18.51 -11.47 -7.00
C GLY A 39 17.55 -10.82 -8.00
N GLU A 40 16.26 -10.86 -7.74
CA GLU A 40 15.24 -10.21 -8.57
C GLU A 40 14.72 -8.94 -7.92
N THR A 41 14.50 -7.91 -8.72
CA THR A 41 13.84 -6.68 -8.26
C THR A 41 12.36 -6.95 -8.04
N VAL A 42 11.89 -6.65 -6.83
CA VAL A 42 10.53 -6.86 -6.40
C VAL A 42 9.95 -5.55 -5.87
N ARG A 43 8.73 -5.24 -6.24
CA ARG A 43 8.03 -4.08 -5.69
C ARG A 43 7.19 -4.51 -4.50
N PHE A 44 7.55 -3.98 -3.32
CA PHE A 44 6.79 -4.19 -2.10
C PHE A 44 5.80 -3.05 -1.91
N VAL A 45 4.58 -3.36 -1.47
CA VAL A 45 3.57 -2.37 -1.14
C VAL A 45 2.90 -2.72 0.18
N THR A 46 2.62 -1.71 0.99
CA THR A 46 1.96 -1.90 2.28
C THR A 46 1.04 -0.72 2.62
N VAL A 47 0.12 -0.95 3.54
CA VAL A 47 -0.74 0.09 4.12
C VAL A 47 -0.26 0.37 5.54
N VAL A 48 -0.17 1.65 5.87
CA VAL A 48 0.29 2.13 7.18
C VAL A 48 -0.71 3.13 7.76
N PRO A 49 -0.75 3.33 9.08
CA PRO A 49 -1.57 4.37 9.68
C PRO A 49 -1.15 5.77 9.20
N ASP A 50 -2.13 6.62 9.01
CA ASP A 50 -1.93 8.05 8.73
C ASP A 50 -2.83 8.86 9.66
N ALA A 51 -2.25 9.46 10.68
CA ALA A 51 -2.98 10.22 11.70
C ALA A 51 -3.79 11.39 11.12
N ASN A 52 -3.40 11.88 9.95
CA ASN A 52 -4.06 12.98 9.27
C ASN A 52 -5.09 12.53 8.23
N ASN A 53 -5.40 11.23 8.18
CA ASN A 53 -6.35 10.69 7.22
C ASN A 53 -7.76 11.26 7.50
N HIS A 54 -8.46 11.61 6.44
CA HIS A 54 -9.85 12.11 6.53
C HIS A 54 -10.83 11.09 7.08
N PHE A 55 -10.50 9.81 6.97
CA PHE A 55 -11.34 8.72 7.45
C PHE A 55 -10.73 8.15 8.74
N PRO A 56 -11.44 8.28 9.89
CA PRO A 56 -10.87 7.89 11.20
C PRO A 56 -10.38 6.45 11.27
N ARG A 57 -11.04 5.53 10.59
CA ARG A 57 -10.62 4.12 10.62
C ARG A 57 -9.33 3.90 9.83
N ALA A 58 -9.19 4.55 8.69
CA ALA A 58 -7.95 4.53 7.92
C ALA A 58 -6.79 5.22 8.67
N ALA A 59 -7.09 6.25 9.46
CA ALA A 59 -6.09 6.88 10.33
C ALA A 59 -5.49 5.90 11.35
N GLN A 60 -6.22 4.86 11.71
CA GLN A 60 -5.75 3.79 12.61
C GLN A 60 -5.09 2.61 11.88
N GLY A 61 -4.93 2.70 10.57
CA GLY A 61 -4.25 1.68 9.78
C GLY A 61 -5.17 0.67 9.11
N GLU A 62 -6.49 0.85 9.16
CA GLU A 62 -7.40 0.04 8.36
C GLU A 62 -7.34 0.44 6.89
N VAL A 63 -7.55 -0.51 5.98
CA VAL A 63 -7.55 -0.24 4.55
C VAL A 63 -8.85 0.45 4.16
N GLY A 64 -8.77 1.71 3.82
CA GLY A 64 -9.92 2.55 3.45
C GLY A 64 -10.01 2.81 1.96
N LEU A 65 -10.84 3.78 1.60
CA LEU A 65 -11.13 4.17 0.21
C LEU A 65 -9.88 4.62 -0.54
N LEU A 66 -9.16 5.58 0.01
CA LEU A 66 -7.95 6.13 -0.61
C LEU A 66 -6.88 5.06 -0.76
N GLU A 67 -6.76 4.21 0.25
CA GLU A 67 -5.81 3.11 0.27
C GLU A 67 -6.15 2.09 -0.82
N GLY A 68 -7.41 1.70 -0.95
CA GLY A 68 -7.86 0.78 -1.99
C GLY A 68 -7.62 1.32 -3.41
N TRP A 69 -7.98 2.57 -3.66
CA TRP A 69 -7.75 3.21 -4.96
C TRP A 69 -6.25 3.36 -5.25
N THR A 70 -5.46 3.74 -4.25
CA THR A 70 -4.01 3.90 -4.40
C THR A 70 -3.33 2.56 -4.68
N LEU A 71 -3.72 1.50 -3.98
CA LEU A 71 -3.22 0.15 -4.23
C LEU A 71 -3.49 -0.30 -5.66
N ALA A 72 -4.72 -0.12 -6.15
CA ALA A 72 -5.08 -0.44 -7.52
C ALA A 72 -4.22 0.34 -8.52
N LYS A 73 -4.00 1.62 -8.26
CA LYS A 73 -3.16 2.49 -9.09
C LYS A 73 -1.71 2.00 -9.14
N VAL A 74 -1.12 1.70 -7.99
CA VAL A 74 0.28 1.21 -7.91
C VAL A 74 0.44 -0.05 -8.73
N VAL A 75 -0.47 -1.02 -8.57
CA VAL A 75 -0.41 -2.28 -9.30
C VAL A 75 -0.55 -2.04 -10.80
N SER A 76 -1.57 -1.31 -11.22
CA SER A 76 -1.84 -1.03 -12.64
C SER A 76 -0.70 -0.27 -13.31
N GLU A 77 -0.14 0.73 -12.65
CA GLU A 77 0.99 1.50 -13.18
C GLU A 77 2.26 0.65 -13.26
N THR A 78 2.49 -0.24 -12.29
CA THR A 78 3.65 -1.15 -12.32
C THR A 78 3.53 -2.13 -13.48
N VAL A 79 2.37 -2.73 -13.67
CA VAL A 79 2.11 -3.64 -14.79
C VAL A 79 2.31 -2.93 -16.13
N ALA A 80 1.78 -1.72 -16.27
CA ALA A 80 1.94 -0.93 -17.50
C ALA A 80 3.42 -0.55 -17.74
N ALA A 81 4.14 -0.16 -16.71
CA ALA A 81 5.55 0.22 -16.84
C ALA A 81 6.43 -0.95 -17.27
N ASP A 82 6.09 -2.17 -16.85
CA ASP A 82 6.88 -3.36 -17.12
C ASP A 82 6.38 -4.17 -18.33
N ALA A 83 5.30 -3.73 -18.99
CA ALA A 83 4.65 -4.47 -20.06
C ALA A 83 5.59 -4.87 -21.20
N ASP A 84 6.50 -3.98 -21.60
CA ASP A 84 7.46 -4.20 -22.68
C ASP A 84 8.82 -4.75 -22.22
N LYS A 85 8.97 -4.98 -20.90
CA LYS A 85 10.22 -5.49 -20.37
C LYS A 85 10.25 -7.02 -20.42
N ALA A 86 11.44 -7.57 -20.72
CA ALA A 86 11.66 -9.02 -20.72
C ALA A 86 11.47 -9.60 -19.32
N VAL A 87 11.91 -8.86 -18.30
CA VAL A 87 11.76 -9.25 -16.90
C VAL A 87 10.83 -8.24 -16.22
N LYS A 88 9.73 -8.73 -15.70
CA LYS A 88 8.73 -7.92 -15.02
C LYS A 88 8.90 -8.05 -13.50
N ARG A 89 8.71 -6.94 -12.79
CA ARG A 89 8.83 -6.93 -11.34
C ARG A 89 7.63 -7.63 -10.71
N PRO A 90 7.83 -8.66 -9.89
CA PRO A 90 6.76 -9.15 -9.03
C PRO A 90 6.32 -8.04 -8.06
N ILE A 91 5.05 -8.03 -7.72
CA ILE A 91 4.48 -7.13 -6.73
C ILE A 91 4.12 -7.96 -5.51
N VAL A 92 4.69 -7.60 -4.36
CA VAL A 92 4.44 -8.30 -3.10
C VAL A 92 3.69 -7.36 -2.17
N ALA A 93 2.46 -7.71 -1.86
CA ALA A 93 1.67 -6.98 -0.86
C ALA A 93 2.05 -7.48 0.53
N VAL A 94 2.52 -6.56 1.37
CA VAL A 94 2.78 -6.82 2.77
C VAL A 94 1.53 -6.45 3.54
N ILE A 95 0.78 -7.46 3.98
CA ILE A 95 -0.50 -7.28 4.64
C ILE A 95 -0.32 -7.42 6.13
N ASP A 96 -0.21 -6.29 6.81
CA ASP A 96 -0.13 -6.22 8.26
C ASP A 96 -1.02 -5.07 8.76
N VAL A 97 -2.31 -5.26 8.59
CA VAL A 97 -3.36 -4.29 8.92
C VAL A 97 -4.42 -4.95 9.79
N PRO A 98 -5.11 -4.18 10.67
CA PRO A 98 -6.15 -4.77 11.53
C PRO A 98 -7.36 -5.27 10.73
N SER A 99 -7.79 -4.54 9.70
CA SER A 99 -8.92 -4.93 8.85
C SER A 99 -9.08 -3.93 7.70
N GLN A 100 -10.11 -4.13 6.88
CA GLN A 100 -10.62 -3.07 6.01
C GLN A 100 -11.42 -2.07 6.85
N ALA A 101 -11.45 -0.81 6.43
CA ALA A 101 -12.35 0.18 7.00
C ALA A 101 -13.80 -0.17 6.66
N TYR A 102 -14.69 0.05 7.61
CA TYR A 102 -16.10 -0.24 7.43
C TYR A 102 -16.95 0.79 8.18
N GLY A 103 -18.22 0.78 7.89
CA GLY A 103 -19.19 1.67 8.51
C GLY A 103 -20.01 2.41 7.46
N ARG A 104 -20.97 3.18 7.92
CA ARG A 104 -21.90 3.90 7.02
C ARG A 104 -21.18 4.83 6.06
N ARG A 105 -20.16 5.53 6.54
CA ARG A 105 -19.43 6.51 5.75
C ARG A 105 -18.63 5.84 4.64
N GLU A 106 -17.88 4.80 5.00
CA GLU A 106 -17.08 4.04 4.06
C GLU A 106 -17.95 3.34 3.02
N GLU A 107 -19.07 2.78 3.42
CA GLU A 107 -20.00 2.13 2.52
C GLU A 107 -20.67 3.13 1.57
N ALA A 108 -21.04 4.31 2.07
CA ALA A 108 -21.64 5.37 1.25
C ALA A 108 -20.70 5.84 0.15
N PHE A 109 -19.39 5.85 0.39
CA PHE A 109 -18.37 6.23 -0.59
C PHE A 109 -17.86 5.06 -1.43
N GLY A 110 -18.33 3.84 -1.20
CA GLY A 110 -18.03 2.69 -2.04
C GLY A 110 -16.75 1.92 -1.65
N ILE A 111 -16.52 1.71 -0.35
CA ILE A 111 -15.33 0.99 0.13
C ILE A 111 -15.17 -0.40 -0.50
N HIS A 112 -16.26 -1.14 -0.68
CA HIS A 112 -16.21 -2.47 -1.28
C HIS A 112 -15.78 -2.42 -2.76
N GLN A 113 -16.13 -1.36 -3.50
CA GLN A 113 -15.65 -1.17 -4.86
C GLN A 113 -14.15 -0.84 -4.89
N ALA A 114 -13.68 -0.01 -3.96
CA ALA A 114 -12.27 0.34 -3.84
C ALA A 114 -11.42 -0.90 -3.55
N LEU A 115 -11.85 -1.73 -2.61
CA LEU A 115 -11.15 -2.96 -2.25
C LEU A 115 -11.23 -4.02 -3.35
N ALA A 116 -12.39 -4.18 -3.96
CA ALA A 116 -12.54 -5.10 -5.09
C ALA A 116 -11.68 -4.67 -6.28
N GLY A 117 -11.59 -3.37 -6.54
CA GLY A 117 -10.71 -2.82 -7.57
C GLY A 117 -9.24 -3.10 -7.30
N ALA A 118 -8.80 -2.95 -6.05
CA ALA A 118 -7.44 -3.27 -5.66
C ALA A 118 -7.14 -4.77 -5.84
N ALA A 119 -8.04 -5.62 -5.38
CA ALA A 119 -7.89 -7.08 -5.52
C ALA A 119 -7.90 -7.51 -7.00
N ALA A 120 -8.74 -6.90 -7.83
CA ALA A 120 -8.83 -7.22 -9.25
C ALA A 120 -7.58 -6.75 -10.02
N ALA A 121 -6.97 -5.64 -9.61
CA ALA A 121 -5.73 -5.14 -10.21
C ALA A 121 -4.55 -6.06 -9.90
N TYR A 122 -4.53 -6.58 -8.68
CA TYR A 122 -3.46 -7.44 -8.18
C TYR A 122 -3.50 -8.83 -8.83
#